data_4ad2631eb6fb580b1f4fcc5bb99db7e9
#
_entry.id   4ad2631eb6fb580b1f4fcc5bb99db7e9
#
_cell.length_a   1.000
_cell.length_b   1.000
_cell.length_c   1.000
_cell.angle_alpha   90.00
_cell.angle_beta   90.00
_cell.angle_gamma   90.00
#
_symmetry.space_group_name_H-M   'P 1'
#
loop_
_entity.id
_entity.type
_entity.pdbx_description
1 polymer ?
#
loop_
_entity_poly.entity_id
_entity_poly.type
_entity_poly.pdbx_seq_one_letter_code
_entity_poly.pdbx_strand_id
1 'polypeptide(L)'
;MGGRAMKLVFVGADHEVTGSCHYLEVAGKHILVDYGMEQGINVFENVPLPVAESMIDYVFLTHAHVDHSGLLPLLYARGFRGQIYTTDATADLCSIMLRDCAHIQTAEAEWKNRKAKRSANNAVVEPLYTMEDADGVIRRFVPCHYNTIVEVCEGVKIRFTDIGHLLGSASIEVWLTEDGNTKKIVFSGDIGNKHQPLLKDPTPTKEADYVVMESTYGDRLHPKDKLDYVAELTKVLQETLDRGGNVVIPSFAVGRTQEILYFLRKIKVGRLVKGHEDFPVYVDSPMAVEATGVFQENRWECFDEEAMEFVKEGINPIAFSGLKLSITSEESKAINFDETPKVIISASGMCDAGRIRHHLKHNLWRPECTILFVGYQSVGTLGRALVEGADEVKLFGEAVSVRAEIRKMTGLSGHADKEGLIDWIQAFEEKPKKVFVVHGEDSVCTGFAECLKIEYGQRAYAPYSGTEFDLAGNKFTYEAAPVAVQKKTKPATGVFERLLASARRLLALVTKSEGVMTNKDMAKFADQINSLCDKWEI
;
A
#
# COMPACT_ATOMS: atom_id res chain seq x y z
N MET A 1 13.05 -8.90 42.75
CA MET A 1 11.90 -8.24 42.13
C MET A 1 12.42 -7.67 40.83
N GLY A 2 12.18 -8.33 39.71
CA GLY A 2 12.57 -7.79 38.41
C GLY A 2 11.72 -6.56 38.16
N GLY A 3 12.35 -5.36 38.02
CA GLY A 3 11.67 -4.16 37.62
C GLY A 3 10.96 -4.43 36.28
N ARG A 4 9.70 -4.03 36.14
CA ARG A 4 9.00 -4.05 34.88
C ARG A 4 9.78 -3.15 33.93
N ALA A 5 10.13 -3.63 32.77
CA ALA A 5 10.94 -2.88 31.79
C ALA A 5 9.98 -2.24 30.77
N MET A 6 10.14 -0.94 30.49
CA MET A 6 9.51 -0.32 29.32
C MET A 6 10.13 -0.94 28.08
N LYS A 7 9.39 -1.78 27.37
CA LYS A 7 9.90 -2.60 26.28
C LYS A 7 9.36 -2.12 24.92
N LEU A 8 10.26 -2.01 23.94
CA LEU A 8 9.92 -1.85 22.52
C LEU A 8 10.35 -3.13 21.78
N VAL A 9 9.47 -3.68 20.95
CA VAL A 9 9.77 -4.81 20.05
C VAL A 9 9.41 -4.42 18.63
N PHE A 10 10.33 -4.65 17.72
CA PHE A 10 10.13 -4.48 16.28
C PHE A 10 9.50 -5.76 15.73
N VAL A 11 8.33 -5.65 15.09
CA VAL A 11 7.53 -6.81 14.67
C VAL A 11 7.39 -6.88 13.15
N GLY A 12 7.28 -5.74 12.49
CA GLY A 12 7.10 -5.70 11.04
C GLY A 12 7.48 -4.39 10.39
N ALA A 13 7.70 -4.40 9.08
CA ALA A 13 8.33 -3.38 8.26
C ALA A 13 9.78 -3.07 8.71
N ASP A 14 10.45 -4.06 9.24
CA ASP A 14 11.83 -4.00 9.69
C ASP A 14 12.73 -4.57 8.59
N HIS A 15 13.40 -3.69 7.81
CA HIS A 15 14.07 -4.01 6.54
C HIS A 15 13.13 -4.40 5.39
N GLU A 16 11.85 -4.01 5.50
CA GLU A 16 10.79 -4.18 4.50
C GLU A 16 9.97 -2.88 4.41
N VAL A 17 9.30 -2.67 3.28
CA VAL A 17 8.52 -1.43 3.04
C VAL A 17 7.07 -1.56 3.51
N THR A 18 6.57 -2.78 3.79
CA THR A 18 5.17 -3.00 4.15
C THR A 18 5.00 -3.85 5.40
N GLY A 19 3.84 -3.77 6.03
CA GLY A 19 3.52 -4.56 7.22
C GLY A 19 3.97 -3.91 8.53
N SER A 20 3.93 -2.57 8.63
CA SER A 20 4.36 -1.82 9.81
C SER A 20 3.66 -2.29 11.09
N CYS A 21 4.47 -2.66 12.08
CA CYS A 21 3.99 -3.07 13.39
C CYS A 21 5.10 -2.97 14.44
N HIS A 22 4.85 -2.20 15.49
CA HIS A 22 5.74 -2.10 16.65
C HIS A 22 4.97 -2.37 17.92
N TYR A 23 5.57 -3.11 18.84
CA TYR A 23 4.95 -3.46 20.11
C TYR A 23 5.65 -2.73 21.26
N LEU A 24 4.83 -2.15 22.14
CA LEU A 24 5.26 -1.50 23.38
C LEU A 24 4.66 -2.22 24.59
N GLU A 25 5.47 -2.40 25.62
CA GLU A 25 5.02 -2.84 26.93
C GLU A 25 5.43 -1.81 27.98
N VAL A 26 4.46 -1.32 28.77
CA VAL A 26 4.68 -0.33 29.83
C VAL A 26 3.58 -0.46 30.88
N ALA A 27 3.92 -0.41 32.15
CA ALA A 27 2.97 -0.47 33.27
C ALA A 27 1.96 -1.64 33.18
N GLY A 28 2.39 -2.76 32.58
CA GLY A 28 1.55 -3.94 32.35
C GLY A 28 0.52 -3.78 31.24
N LYS A 29 0.66 -2.76 30.39
CA LYS A 29 -0.15 -2.54 29.19
C LYS A 29 0.59 -3.01 27.94
N HIS A 30 -0.14 -3.62 27.03
CA HIS A 30 0.32 -4.11 25.73
C HIS A 30 -0.24 -3.22 24.63
N ILE A 31 0.63 -2.53 23.91
CA ILE A 31 0.27 -1.50 22.95
C ILE A 31 0.91 -1.83 21.60
N LEU A 32 0.16 -1.65 20.50
CA LEU A 32 0.72 -1.67 19.16
C LEU A 32 0.80 -0.24 18.61
N VAL A 33 1.82 0.02 17.82
CA VAL A 33 1.87 1.16 16.91
C VAL A 33 1.83 0.60 15.51
N ASP A 34 0.74 0.88 14.80
CA ASP A 34 0.32 0.27 13.56
C ASP A 34 0.09 -1.27 13.65
N TYR A 35 -0.66 -1.81 12.71
CA TYR A 35 -0.80 -3.24 12.48
C TYR A 35 -1.13 -3.48 11.02
N GLY A 36 -0.09 -3.41 10.22
CA GLY A 36 -0.15 -3.34 8.77
C GLY A 36 -0.12 -4.70 8.08
N MET A 37 -0.67 -4.71 6.87
CA MET A 37 -0.64 -5.88 6.00
C MET A 37 0.62 -5.86 5.13
N GLU A 38 1.31 -6.98 5.08
CA GLU A 38 2.40 -7.19 4.14
C GLU A 38 1.87 -7.20 2.69
N GLN A 39 2.55 -6.50 1.81
CA GLN A 39 2.22 -6.42 0.39
C GLN A 39 3.45 -6.73 -0.47
N GLY A 40 3.26 -7.56 -1.48
CA GLY A 40 4.35 -7.95 -2.36
C GLY A 40 5.11 -9.20 -1.91
N ILE A 41 6.40 -9.23 -2.12
CA ILE A 41 7.29 -10.34 -1.79
C ILE A 41 8.28 -9.86 -0.73
N ASN A 42 8.10 -10.30 0.50
CA ASN A 42 9.05 -10.04 1.57
C ASN A 42 10.34 -10.84 1.37
N VAL A 43 11.45 -10.25 1.78
CA VAL A 43 12.78 -10.88 1.82
C VAL A 43 13.00 -11.57 3.16
N PHE A 44 12.48 -10.97 4.24
CA PHE A 44 12.62 -11.46 5.61
C PHE A 44 11.27 -11.86 6.22
N GLU A 45 11.31 -12.83 7.14
CA GLU A 45 10.15 -13.24 7.90
C GLU A 45 9.92 -12.28 9.07
N ASN A 46 8.68 -11.85 9.28
CA ASN A 46 8.28 -11.10 10.46
C ASN A 46 7.98 -12.05 11.63
N VAL A 47 8.32 -11.64 12.85
CA VAL A 47 7.98 -12.41 14.05
C VAL A 47 6.50 -12.25 14.41
N PRO A 48 5.88 -13.24 15.06
CA PRO A 48 4.55 -13.08 15.64
C PRO A 48 4.58 -12.06 16.78
N LEU A 49 3.40 -11.52 17.13
CA LEU A 49 3.26 -10.64 18.30
C LEU A 49 3.80 -11.34 19.57
N PRO A 50 4.46 -10.60 20.48
CA PRO A 50 4.98 -11.14 21.74
C PRO A 50 3.89 -11.70 22.67
N VAL A 51 2.65 -11.28 22.48
CA VAL A 51 1.48 -11.72 23.25
C VAL A 51 0.32 -12.07 22.32
N ALA A 52 -0.68 -12.79 22.81
CA ALA A 52 -1.88 -13.05 22.02
C ALA A 52 -2.63 -11.75 21.72
N GLU A 53 -3.26 -11.68 20.56
CA GLU A 53 -3.98 -10.48 20.06
C GLU A 53 -5.08 -10.02 21.04
N SER A 54 -5.68 -10.95 21.77
CA SER A 54 -6.67 -10.65 22.81
C SER A 54 -6.12 -9.95 24.05
N MET A 55 -4.80 -9.93 24.23
CA MET A 55 -4.11 -9.25 25.33
C MET A 55 -3.71 -7.82 24.99
N ILE A 56 -3.80 -7.41 23.74
CA ILE A 56 -3.51 -6.04 23.33
C ILE A 56 -4.55 -5.10 23.93
N ASP A 57 -4.09 -4.10 24.68
CA ASP A 57 -4.94 -3.10 25.33
C ASP A 57 -5.28 -1.95 24.37
N TYR A 58 -4.29 -1.47 23.61
CA TYR A 58 -4.42 -0.28 22.74
C TYR A 58 -3.65 -0.45 21.45
N VAL A 59 -4.13 0.27 20.41
CA VAL A 59 -3.39 0.48 19.16
C VAL A 59 -3.29 1.98 18.92
N PHE A 60 -2.13 2.46 18.52
CA PHE A 60 -1.92 3.81 18.01
C PHE A 60 -1.65 3.72 16.52
N LEU A 61 -2.50 4.32 15.71
CA LEU A 61 -2.44 4.20 14.26
C LEU A 61 -1.95 5.51 13.64
N THR A 62 -0.85 5.43 12.87
CA THR A 62 -0.22 6.59 12.25
C THR A 62 -1.04 7.14 11.08
N HIS A 63 -1.50 6.27 10.20
CA HIS A 63 -2.31 6.65 9.03
C HIS A 63 -3.05 5.44 8.43
N ALA A 64 -3.89 5.70 7.41
CA ALA A 64 -4.86 4.72 6.93
C ALA A 64 -4.34 3.73 5.88
N HIS A 65 -3.11 3.86 5.32
CA HIS A 65 -2.62 2.91 4.32
C HIS A 65 -2.66 1.46 4.83
N VAL A 66 -2.90 0.53 3.91
CA VAL A 66 -3.13 -0.89 4.23
C VAL A 66 -1.91 -1.55 4.89
N ASP A 67 -0.72 -1.11 4.56
CA ASP A 67 0.53 -1.57 5.18
C ASP A 67 0.78 -1.01 6.59
N HIS A 68 -0.11 -0.16 7.11
CA HIS A 68 -0.16 0.31 8.49
C HIS A 68 -1.45 -0.12 9.23
N SER A 69 -2.57 -0.25 8.53
CA SER A 69 -3.89 -0.51 9.13
C SER A 69 -4.52 -1.86 8.75
N GLY A 70 -4.04 -2.50 7.68
CA GLY A 70 -4.76 -3.55 6.96
C GLY A 70 -4.99 -4.84 7.74
N LEU A 71 -4.27 -5.10 8.83
CA LEU A 71 -4.49 -6.26 9.71
C LEU A 71 -5.32 -5.94 10.96
N LEU A 72 -5.78 -4.70 11.16
CA LEU A 72 -6.64 -4.35 12.29
C LEU A 72 -7.92 -5.21 12.36
N PRO A 73 -8.62 -5.54 11.24
CA PRO A 73 -9.75 -6.46 11.31
C PRO A 73 -9.35 -7.87 11.74
N LEU A 74 -8.17 -8.36 11.35
CA LEU A 74 -7.67 -9.66 11.80
C LEU A 74 -7.36 -9.64 13.30
N LEU A 75 -6.81 -8.53 13.82
CA LEU A 75 -6.58 -8.35 15.25
C LEU A 75 -7.91 -8.49 16.02
N TYR A 76 -8.98 -7.85 15.51
CA TYR A 76 -10.33 -7.96 16.07
C TYR A 76 -10.88 -9.40 15.99
N ALA A 77 -10.75 -10.07 14.86
CA ALA A 77 -11.16 -11.46 14.67
C ALA A 77 -10.48 -12.40 15.66
N ARG A 78 -9.22 -12.10 16.02
CA ARG A 78 -8.42 -12.87 17.01
C ARG A 78 -8.60 -12.44 18.46
N GLY A 79 -9.61 -11.63 18.75
CA GLY A 79 -10.05 -11.35 20.10
C GLY A 79 -9.65 -9.99 20.68
N PHE A 80 -9.00 -9.12 19.93
CA PHE A 80 -8.77 -7.73 20.35
C PHE A 80 -10.10 -7.02 20.62
N ARG A 81 -10.19 -6.33 21.77
CA ARG A 81 -11.37 -5.55 22.17
C ARG A 81 -11.00 -4.18 22.76
N GLY A 82 -9.71 -3.82 22.67
CA GLY A 82 -9.20 -2.53 23.14
C GLY A 82 -9.65 -1.34 22.26
N GLN A 83 -9.01 -0.22 22.41
CA GLN A 83 -9.25 1.01 21.67
C GLN A 83 -8.13 1.29 20.68
N ILE A 84 -8.46 1.92 19.55
CA ILE A 84 -7.52 2.32 18.51
C ILE A 84 -7.56 3.85 18.43
N TYR A 85 -6.47 4.48 18.87
CA TYR A 85 -6.33 5.93 18.81
C TYR A 85 -5.71 6.33 17.49
N THR A 86 -6.29 7.31 16.82
CA THR A 86 -5.81 7.86 15.55
C THR A 86 -6.43 9.23 15.31
N THR A 87 -6.05 9.93 14.24
CA THR A 87 -6.70 11.19 13.86
C THR A 87 -8.11 10.96 13.33
N ASP A 88 -8.94 12.00 13.35
CA ASP A 88 -10.31 11.96 12.81
C ASP A 88 -10.31 11.48 11.35
N ALA A 89 -9.50 12.11 10.51
CA ALA A 89 -9.44 11.80 9.08
C ALA A 89 -8.90 10.38 8.80
N THR A 90 -7.94 9.89 9.60
CA THR A 90 -7.47 8.51 9.49
C THR A 90 -8.54 7.50 9.86
N ALA A 91 -9.34 7.77 10.91
CA ALA A 91 -10.46 6.92 11.29
C ALA A 91 -11.52 6.84 10.17
N ASP A 92 -11.85 7.98 9.56
CA ASP A 92 -12.79 8.07 8.45
C ASP A 92 -12.28 7.30 7.22
N LEU A 93 -11.02 7.49 6.82
CA LEU A 93 -10.41 6.75 5.71
C LEU A 93 -10.35 5.24 5.99
N CYS A 94 -9.96 4.83 7.19
CA CYS A 94 -9.96 3.42 7.59
C CYS A 94 -11.34 2.80 7.51
N SER A 95 -12.40 3.56 7.81
CA SER A 95 -13.77 3.06 7.72
C SER A 95 -14.16 2.61 6.31
N ILE A 96 -13.58 3.24 5.29
CA ILE A 96 -13.77 2.89 3.88
C ILE A 96 -12.79 1.79 3.47
N MET A 97 -11.50 1.99 3.74
CA MET A 97 -10.44 1.13 3.23
C MET A 97 -10.49 -0.29 3.82
N LEU A 98 -10.78 -0.44 5.12
CA LEU A 98 -10.85 -1.76 5.76
C LEU A 98 -12.06 -2.58 5.28
N ARG A 99 -13.19 -1.92 4.98
CA ARG A 99 -14.35 -2.58 4.35
C ARG A 99 -14.03 -3.03 2.93
N ASP A 100 -13.37 -2.19 2.14
CA ASP A 100 -12.97 -2.53 0.78
C ASP A 100 -11.98 -3.72 0.79
N CYS A 101 -11.00 -3.72 1.69
CA CYS A 101 -10.08 -4.84 1.89
C CYS A 101 -10.82 -6.15 2.25
N ALA A 102 -11.79 -6.10 3.17
CA ALA A 102 -12.60 -7.27 3.54
C ALA A 102 -13.42 -7.79 2.36
N HIS A 103 -14.00 -6.88 1.57
CA HIS A 103 -14.75 -7.22 0.36
C HIS A 103 -13.87 -7.90 -0.68
N ILE A 104 -12.69 -7.34 -0.98
CA ILE A 104 -11.73 -7.90 -1.94
C ILE A 104 -11.28 -9.30 -1.51
N GLN A 105 -10.90 -9.50 -0.26
CA GLN A 105 -10.45 -10.79 0.26
C GLN A 105 -11.55 -11.85 0.20
N THR A 106 -12.78 -11.48 0.54
CA THR A 106 -13.95 -12.37 0.45
C THR A 106 -14.20 -12.79 -1.00
N ALA A 107 -14.21 -11.82 -1.93
CA ALA A 107 -14.41 -12.10 -3.35
C ALA A 107 -13.29 -12.99 -3.94
N GLU A 108 -12.04 -12.78 -3.52
CA GLU A 108 -10.91 -13.65 -3.92
C GLU A 108 -11.03 -15.07 -3.37
N ALA A 109 -11.39 -15.22 -2.10
CA ALA A 109 -11.60 -16.53 -1.48
C ALA A 109 -12.72 -17.30 -2.21
N GLU A 110 -13.85 -16.66 -2.48
CA GLU A 110 -14.94 -17.24 -3.25
C GLU A 110 -14.52 -17.64 -4.68
N TRP A 111 -13.75 -16.78 -5.35
CA TRP A 111 -13.25 -17.09 -6.70
C TRP A 111 -12.31 -18.30 -6.67
N LYS A 112 -11.36 -18.37 -5.73
CA LYS A 112 -10.46 -19.49 -5.52
C LYS A 112 -11.25 -20.78 -5.24
N ASN A 113 -12.28 -20.71 -4.39
CA ASN A 113 -13.15 -21.86 -4.05
C ASN A 113 -13.98 -22.34 -5.25
N ARG A 114 -14.53 -21.42 -6.06
CA ARG A 114 -15.21 -21.80 -7.32
C ARG A 114 -14.26 -22.48 -8.30
N LYS A 115 -13.02 -22.02 -8.40
CA LYS A 115 -11.99 -22.65 -9.25
C LYS A 115 -11.55 -24.01 -8.71
N ALA A 116 -11.38 -24.16 -7.40
CA ALA A 116 -11.01 -25.41 -6.74
C ALA A 116 -12.06 -26.51 -6.96
N LYS A 117 -13.35 -26.18 -6.83
CA LYS A 117 -14.46 -27.10 -7.13
C LYS A 117 -14.42 -27.66 -8.56
N ARG A 118 -13.97 -26.86 -9.55
CA ARG A 118 -13.84 -27.31 -10.96
C ARG A 118 -12.61 -28.20 -11.20
N SER A 119 -11.61 -28.18 -10.32
CA SER A 119 -10.36 -28.94 -10.45
C SER A 119 -10.28 -30.15 -9.53
N ALA A 120 -11.38 -30.58 -8.91
CA ALA A 120 -11.45 -31.66 -7.93
C ALA A 120 -10.51 -31.48 -6.70
N ASN A 121 -10.06 -30.26 -6.44
CA ASN A 121 -9.30 -29.92 -5.25
C ASN A 121 -10.26 -29.37 -4.19
N ASN A 122 -10.39 -30.06 -3.05
CA ASN A 122 -11.36 -29.72 -2.00
C ASN A 122 -10.80 -28.75 -0.93
N ALA A 123 -9.64 -28.10 -1.16
CA ALA A 123 -9.12 -27.10 -0.24
C ALA A 123 -10.03 -25.86 -0.25
N VAL A 124 -10.69 -25.58 0.86
CA VAL A 124 -11.46 -24.35 1.07
C VAL A 124 -10.50 -23.24 1.49
N VAL A 125 -10.55 -22.12 0.81
CA VAL A 125 -9.81 -20.91 1.15
C VAL A 125 -10.77 -19.97 1.87
N GLU A 126 -10.40 -19.54 3.06
CA GLU A 126 -11.13 -18.54 3.83
C GLU A 126 -10.43 -17.18 3.68
N PRO A 127 -11.17 -16.06 3.73
CA PRO A 127 -10.55 -14.74 3.82
C PRO A 127 -9.80 -14.60 5.14
N LEU A 128 -8.80 -13.72 5.21
CA LEU A 128 -8.08 -13.45 6.48
C LEU A 128 -9.01 -12.92 7.55
N TYR A 129 -10.00 -12.12 7.17
CA TYR A 129 -11.05 -11.56 8.01
C TYR A 129 -12.29 -11.24 7.18
N THR A 130 -13.39 -11.03 7.85
CA THR A 130 -14.70 -10.80 7.23
C THR A 130 -15.10 -9.33 7.29
N MET A 131 -16.21 -8.97 6.62
CA MET A 131 -16.83 -7.65 6.73
C MET A 131 -17.27 -7.35 8.18
N GLU A 132 -17.74 -8.36 8.92
CA GLU A 132 -18.14 -8.21 10.33
C GLU A 132 -16.94 -7.86 11.21
N ASP A 133 -15.76 -8.43 10.94
CA ASP A 133 -14.51 -8.11 11.64
C ASP A 133 -14.07 -6.67 11.34
N ALA A 134 -14.18 -6.24 10.09
CA ALA A 134 -13.88 -4.86 9.69
C ALA A 134 -14.83 -3.87 10.39
N ASP A 135 -16.14 -4.12 10.37
CA ASP A 135 -17.11 -3.29 11.09
C ASP A 135 -16.90 -3.33 12.62
N GLY A 136 -16.46 -4.48 13.13
CA GLY A 136 -16.15 -4.67 14.55
C GLY A 136 -14.98 -3.80 15.00
N VAL A 137 -13.90 -3.76 14.23
CA VAL A 137 -12.71 -2.98 14.56
C VAL A 137 -12.93 -1.47 14.34
N ILE A 138 -13.69 -1.07 13.32
CA ILE A 138 -14.02 0.34 13.05
C ILE A 138 -14.72 0.98 14.27
N ARG A 139 -15.57 0.25 14.96
CA ARG A 139 -16.20 0.72 16.21
C ARG A 139 -15.24 0.89 17.39
N ARG A 140 -13.97 0.54 17.27
CA ARG A 140 -12.92 0.68 18.30
C ARG A 140 -12.08 1.93 18.12
N PHE A 141 -12.22 2.65 17.00
CA PHE A 141 -11.50 3.90 16.80
C PHE A 141 -11.91 4.96 17.82
N VAL A 142 -10.92 5.65 18.33
CA VAL A 142 -11.02 6.84 19.18
C VAL A 142 -10.34 7.98 18.43
N PRO A 143 -11.11 8.79 17.70
CA PRO A 143 -10.59 9.93 16.96
C PRO A 143 -9.94 10.97 17.87
N CYS A 144 -8.82 11.52 17.44
CA CYS A 144 -8.02 12.50 18.19
C CYS A 144 -7.65 13.68 17.27
N HIS A 145 -7.77 14.89 17.80
CA HIS A 145 -7.31 16.09 17.09
C HIS A 145 -5.80 16.22 17.13
N TYR A 146 -5.22 16.76 16.05
CA TYR A 146 -3.79 17.08 16.00
C TYR A 146 -3.37 18.00 17.17
N ASN A 147 -2.13 17.83 17.58
CA ASN A 147 -1.45 18.65 18.60
C ASN A 147 -2.13 18.63 19.99
N THR A 148 -3.08 17.73 20.23
CA THR A 148 -3.76 17.56 21.50
C THR A 148 -3.16 16.39 22.27
N ILE A 149 -2.77 16.61 23.52
CA ILE A 149 -2.29 15.52 24.39
C ILE A 149 -3.50 14.76 24.92
N VAL A 150 -3.51 13.45 24.65
CA VAL A 150 -4.54 12.51 25.11
C VAL A 150 -3.92 11.60 26.15
N GLU A 151 -4.52 11.50 27.32
CA GLU A 151 -4.20 10.51 28.34
C GLU A 151 -4.95 9.21 28.04
N VAL A 152 -4.19 8.20 27.58
CA VAL A 152 -4.76 6.89 27.18
C VAL A 152 -5.10 6.06 28.42
N CYS A 153 -4.16 6.00 29.34
CA CYS A 153 -4.32 5.36 30.65
C CYS A 153 -3.22 5.88 31.59
N GLU A 154 -3.23 5.43 32.84
CA GLU A 154 -2.15 5.75 33.77
C GLU A 154 -0.80 5.35 33.19
N GLY A 155 0.12 6.31 33.14
CA GLY A 155 1.46 6.12 32.60
C GLY A 155 1.60 6.21 31.07
N VAL A 156 0.51 6.42 30.31
CA VAL A 156 0.58 6.53 28.83
C VAL A 156 -0.18 7.75 28.35
N LYS A 157 0.56 8.65 27.69
CA LYS A 157 -0.01 9.82 26.98
C LYS A 157 0.47 9.80 25.53
N ILE A 158 -0.36 10.34 24.64
CA ILE A 158 -0.03 10.44 23.21
C ILE A 158 -0.37 11.82 22.67
N ARG A 159 0.26 12.17 21.56
CA ARG A 159 -0.08 13.31 20.72
C ARG A 159 0.17 12.96 19.26
N PHE A 160 -0.80 13.29 18.41
CA PHE A 160 -0.67 13.18 16.95
C PHE A 160 -0.20 14.51 16.39
N THR A 161 0.82 14.50 15.52
CA THR A 161 1.33 15.68 14.84
C THR A 161 1.31 15.42 13.33
N ASP A 162 0.73 16.34 12.56
CA ASP A 162 0.56 16.19 11.11
C ASP A 162 1.91 15.97 10.43
N ILE A 163 2.02 14.90 9.67
CA ILE A 163 3.24 14.48 8.98
C ILE A 163 3.13 14.60 7.44
N GLY A 164 1.99 15.07 6.92
CA GLY A 164 1.82 15.48 5.53
C GLY A 164 1.88 14.41 4.46
N HIS A 165 1.82 13.11 4.82
CA HIS A 165 1.91 12.00 3.87
C HIS A 165 0.59 11.65 3.19
N LEU A 166 -0.46 11.54 3.99
CA LEU A 166 -1.82 11.24 3.59
C LEU A 166 -2.78 12.09 4.43
N LEU A 167 -4.02 12.29 3.98
CA LEU A 167 -5.04 12.93 4.79
C LEU A 167 -5.15 12.22 6.15
N GLY A 168 -4.98 12.95 7.23
CA GLY A 168 -5.01 12.42 8.58
C GLY A 168 -3.71 11.78 9.06
N SER A 169 -2.69 11.63 8.23
CA SER A 169 -1.41 11.02 8.63
C SER A 169 -0.74 11.79 9.76
N ALA A 170 -0.14 11.06 10.70
CA ALA A 170 0.50 11.66 11.84
C ALA A 170 1.78 10.93 12.27
N SER A 171 2.77 11.69 12.73
CA SER A 171 3.74 11.16 13.66
C SER A 171 3.10 11.07 15.05
N ILE A 172 3.45 10.04 15.81
CA ILE A 172 2.88 9.81 17.14
C ILE A 172 3.95 10.00 18.19
N GLU A 173 3.73 10.97 19.06
CA GLU A 173 4.53 11.17 20.25
C GLU A 173 3.91 10.40 21.41
N VAL A 174 4.67 9.53 22.03
CA VAL A 174 4.20 8.66 23.13
C VAL A 174 5.05 8.93 24.38
N TRP A 175 4.42 9.35 25.45
CA TRP A 175 5.04 9.44 26.79
C TRP A 175 4.67 8.19 27.58
N LEU A 176 5.71 7.47 27.99
CA LEU A 176 5.63 6.25 28.77
C LEU A 176 6.19 6.51 30.16
N THR A 177 5.39 6.32 31.20
CA THR A 177 5.80 6.56 32.59
C THR A 177 5.62 5.27 33.39
N GLU A 178 6.67 4.79 34.01
CA GLU A 178 6.68 3.66 34.93
C GLU A 178 7.69 3.89 36.06
N ASP A 179 7.30 3.59 37.29
CA ASP A 179 8.13 3.77 38.50
C ASP A 179 8.73 5.18 38.61
N GLY A 180 7.98 6.22 38.20
CA GLY A 180 8.42 7.62 38.22
C GLY A 180 9.42 8.01 37.13
N ASN A 181 9.77 7.09 36.22
CA ASN A 181 10.63 7.38 35.09
C ASN A 181 9.78 7.56 33.83
N THR A 182 9.89 8.70 33.17
CA THR A 182 9.19 9.01 31.90
C THR A 182 10.16 8.95 30.73
N LYS A 183 9.75 8.29 29.67
CA LYS A 183 10.43 8.29 28.36
C LYS A 183 9.49 8.79 27.29
N LYS A 184 10.00 9.58 26.36
CA LYS A 184 9.29 10.02 25.17
C LYS A 184 9.83 9.30 23.95
N ILE A 185 8.97 8.55 23.25
CA ILE A 185 9.28 7.93 21.98
C ILE A 185 8.40 8.54 20.90
N VAL A 186 8.96 8.75 19.70
CA VAL A 186 8.25 9.27 18.53
C VAL A 186 8.29 8.22 17.43
N PHE A 187 7.12 7.89 16.90
CA PHE A 187 6.96 7.08 15.69
C PHE A 187 6.63 8.02 14.54
N SER A 188 7.43 8.03 13.49
CA SER A 188 7.21 8.95 12.37
C SER A 188 5.94 8.63 11.58
N GLY A 189 5.52 7.36 11.53
CA GLY A 189 4.72 6.87 10.43
C GLY A 189 5.47 7.11 9.12
N ASP A 190 4.74 7.31 8.04
CA ASP A 190 5.29 7.72 6.76
C ASP A 190 5.40 9.24 6.69
N ILE A 191 6.59 9.74 6.38
CA ILE A 191 6.86 11.17 6.34
C ILE A 191 6.52 11.72 4.96
N GLY A 192 5.67 12.74 4.93
CA GLY A 192 5.22 13.36 3.70
C GLY A 192 6.30 14.12 2.96
N ASN A 193 6.13 14.23 1.64
CA ASN A 193 6.96 15.11 0.83
C ASN A 193 6.50 16.57 1.00
N LYS A 194 7.43 17.52 0.98
CA LYS A 194 7.12 18.95 1.09
C LYS A 194 6.43 19.49 -0.18
N HIS A 195 5.55 20.46 0.01
CA HIS A 195 4.84 21.19 -1.06
C HIS A 195 3.94 20.27 -1.94
N GLN A 196 3.38 19.25 -1.35
CA GLN A 196 2.33 18.48 -2.00
C GLN A 196 1.04 19.32 -2.08
N PRO A 197 0.22 19.15 -3.11
CA PRO A 197 -1.06 19.85 -3.19
C PRO A 197 -2.03 19.32 -2.14
N LEU A 198 -2.88 20.19 -1.62
CA LEU A 198 -3.95 19.92 -0.66
C LEU A 198 -3.50 19.70 0.79
N LEU A 199 -2.39 19.01 1.03
CA LEU A 199 -1.98 18.64 2.38
C LEU A 199 -0.88 19.56 2.90
N LYS A 200 -0.86 19.73 4.23
CA LYS A 200 0.20 20.49 4.91
C LYS A 200 1.56 19.80 4.77
N ASP A 201 2.61 20.59 4.81
CA ASP A 201 3.97 20.06 4.93
C ASP A 201 4.18 19.32 6.26
N PRO A 202 5.08 18.34 6.32
CA PRO A 202 5.40 17.63 7.56
C PRO A 202 5.77 18.56 8.69
N THR A 203 5.09 18.46 9.81
CA THR A 203 5.41 19.23 11.01
C THR A 203 6.49 18.48 11.82
N PRO A 204 7.65 19.10 12.11
CA PRO A 204 8.71 18.44 12.85
C PRO A 204 8.35 18.33 14.34
N THR A 205 8.83 17.25 14.96
CA THR A 205 8.81 17.09 16.42
C THR A 205 10.12 17.63 17.00
N LYS A 206 10.06 18.31 18.15
CA LYS A 206 11.22 19.01 18.73
C LYS A 206 12.04 18.19 19.70
N GLU A 207 11.39 17.26 20.41
CA GLU A 207 12.01 16.52 21.51
C GLU A 207 11.59 15.05 21.51
N ALA A 208 12.53 14.15 21.73
CA ALA A 208 12.29 12.75 22.00
C ALA A 208 13.51 12.09 22.67
N ASP A 209 13.27 11.10 23.54
CA ASP A 209 14.34 10.21 23.97
C ASP A 209 14.69 9.21 22.85
N TYR A 210 13.66 8.73 22.14
CA TYR A 210 13.78 7.71 21.09
C TYR A 210 12.92 8.08 19.88
N VAL A 211 13.38 7.69 18.70
CA VAL A 211 12.64 7.87 17.45
C VAL A 211 12.65 6.58 16.67
N VAL A 212 11.48 6.17 16.17
CA VAL A 212 11.30 5.13 15.15
C VAL A 212 10.86 5.85 13.89
N MET A 213 11.66 5.78 12.81
CA MET A 213 11.40 6.53 11.59
C MET A 213 11.48 5.67 10.34
N GLU A 214 10.66 6.02 9.34
CA GLU A 214 10.70 5.43 8.02
C GLU A 214 12.01 5.71 7.27
N SER A 215 12.26 4.92 6.23
CA SER A 215 13.37 5.11 5.31
C SER A 215 13.06 4.74 3.87
N THR A 216 11.79 4.79 3.46
CA THR A 216 11.33 4.35 2.12
C THR A 216 12.18 4.92 0.97
N TYR A 217 12.54 6.19 1.04
CA TYR A 217 13.43 6.86 0.09
C TYR A 217 14.74 7.37 0.72
N GLY A 218 15.25 6.67 1.71
CA GLY A 218 16.51 7.00 2.38
C GLY A 218 17.76 6.95 1.50
N ASP A 219 17.65 6.42 0.27
CA ASP A 219 18.74 6.26 -0.70
C ASP A 219 18.63 7.19 -1.92
N ARG A 220 17.53 7.93 -2.08
CA ARG A 220 17.26 8.69 -3.31
C ARG A 220 16.69 10.07 -3.04
N LEU A 221 16.83 10.95 -4.05
CA LEU A 221 16.28 12.29 -4.06
C LEU A 221 15.17 12.43 -5.09
N HIS A 222 14.20 13.27 -4.80
CA HIS A 222 13.25 13.72 -5.80
C HIS A 222 13.92 14.68 -6.80
N PRO A 223 13.39 14.79 -8.05
CA PRO A 223 13.89 15.75 -9.02
C PRO A 223 13.90 17.18 -8.42
N LYS A 224 15.03 17.89 -8.53
CA LYS A 224 15.18 19.25 -7.99
C LYS A 224 14.37 20.29 -8.76
N ASP A 225 14.13 20.05 -10.05
CA ASP A 225 13.28 20.91 -10.87
C ASP A 225 11.82 20.67 -10.49
N LYS A 226 11.19 21.66 -9.88
CA LYS A 226 9.74 21.60 -9.60
C LYS A 226 9.00 21.52 -10.91
N LEU A 227 8.50 20.35 -11.25
CA LEU A 227 7.58 20.17 -12.37
C LEU A 227 6.32 21.01 -12.11
N ASP A 228 5.96 21.83 -13.08
CA ASP A 228 4.63 22.42 -13.10
C ASP A 228 3.63 21.36 -13.55
N TYR A 229 3.07 20.64 -12.57
CA TYR A 229 2.12 19.54 -12.80
C TYR A 229 0.87 20.01 -13.56
N VAL A 230 0.45 21.26 -13.35
CA VAL A 230 -0.69 21.85 -14.07
C VAL A 230 -0.34 22.02 -15.54
N ALA A 231 0.84 22.56 -15.86
CA ALA A 231 1.29 22.75 -17.24
C ALA A 231 1.52 21.39 -17.93
N GLU A 232 2.17 20.44 -17.26
CA GLU A 232 2.41 19.10 -17.83
C GLU A 232 1.11 18.34 -18.10
N LEU A 233 0.18 18.33 -17.14
CA LEU A 233 -1.13 17.71 -17.31
C LEU A 233 -1.94 18.42 -18.39
N THR A 234 -1.90 19.76 -18.46
CA THR A 234 -2.55 20.54 -19.53
C THR A 234 -2.04 20.13 -20.91
N LYS A 235 -0.73 19.96 -21.06
CA LYS A 235 -0.12 19.52 -22.33
C LYS A 235 -0.62 18.13 -22.73
N VAL A 236 -0.62 17.17 -21.81
CA VAL A 236 -1.13 15.81 -22.08
C VAL A 236 -2.60 15.85 -22.49
N LEU A 237 -3.42 16.63 -21.79
CA LEU A 237 -4.84 16.79 -22.09
C LEU A 237 -5.05 17.43 -23.48
N GLN A 238 -4.37 18.55 -23.76
CA GLN A 238 -4.49 19.23 -25.04
C GLN A 238 -4.17 18.30 -26.21
N GLU A 239 -2.99 17.68 -26.19
CA GLU A 239 -2.52 16.80 -27.26
C GLU A 239 -3.45 15.60 -27.47
N THR A 240 -3.99 15.01 -26.39
CA THR A 240 -4.85 13.82 -26.49
C THR A 240 -6.25 14.17 -26.95
N LEU A 241 -6.85 15.25 -26.42
CA LEU A 241 -8.19 15.68 -26.79
C LEU A 241 -8.22 16.22 -28.23
N ASP A 242 -7.16 16.89 -28.70
CA ASP A 242 -7.01 17.33 -30.09
C ASP A 242 -7.00 16.14 -31.07
N ARG A 243 -6.49 14.97 -30.65
CA ARG A 243 -6.57 13.73 -31.43
C ARG A 243 -7.93 13.03 -31.32
N GLY A 244 -8.86 13.54 -30.52
CA GLY A 244 -10.16 12.91 -30.26
C GLY A 244 -10.10 11.70 -29.34
N GLY A 245 -9.01 11.54 -28.56
CA GLY A 245 -8.78 10.42 -27.66
C GLY A 245 -9.17 10.69 -26.21
N ASN A 246 -9.16 9.64 -25.40
CA ASN A 246 -9.35 9.70 -23.96
C ASN A 246 -8.01 9.74 -23.23
N VAL A 247 -7.93 10.48 -22.12
CA VAL A 247 -6.84 10.35 -21.14
C VAL A 247 -7.31 9.42 -20.03
N VAL A 248 -6.66 8.25 -19.91
CA VAL A 248 -6.96 7.27 -18.84
C VAL A 248 -5.84 7.34 -17.81
N ILE A 249 -6.20 7.58 -16.55
CA ILE A 249 -5.27 7.79 -15.43
C ILE A 249 -5.47 6.67 -14.40
N PRO A 250 -4.63 5.63 -14.42
CA PRO A 250 -4.55 4.69 -13.31
C PRO A 250 -4.11 5.40 -12.04
N SER A 251 -4.91 5.36 -10.98
CA SER A 251 -4.65 6.11 -9.76
C SER A 251 -5.02 5.32 -8.50
N PHE A 252 -4.28 5.54 -7.41
CA PHE A 252 -4.75 5.10 -6.10
C PHE A 252 -6.01 5.88 -5.73
N ALA A 253 -6.96 5.18 -5.12
CA ALA A 253 -8.27 5.75 -4.78
C ALA A 253 -8.17 6.86 -3.72
N VAL A 254 -7.19 6.75 -2.83
CA VAL A 254 -6.95 7.69 -1.72
C VAL A 254 -5.64 8.44 -1.96
N GLY A 255 -5.63 9.73 -1.76
CA GLY A 255 -4.51 10.66 -1.91
C GLY A 255 -4.30 11.07 -3.37
N ARG A 256 -3.73 10.22 -4.19
CA ARG A 256 -3.36 10.53 -5.59
C ARG A 256 -4.54 10.98 -6.46
N THR A 257 -5.69 10.35 -6.33
CA THR A 257 -6.90 10.77 -7.06
C THR A 257 -7.29 12.20 -6.71
N GLN A 258 -7.27 12.56 -5.43
CA GLN A 258 -7.65 13.90 -4.96
C GLN A 258 -6.65 14.97 -5.41
N GLU A 259 -5.36 14.66 -5.42
CA GLU A 259 -4.32 15.55 -5.98
C GLU A 259 -4.54 15.83 -7.48
N ILE A 260 -4.83 14.78 -8.27
CA ILE A 260 -5.14 14.93 -9.70
C ILE A 260 -6.41 15.77 -9.90
N LEU A 261 -7.44 15.58 -9.07
CA LEU A 261 -8.65 16.41 -9.12
C LEU A 261 -8.34 17.89 -8.83
N TYR A 262 -7.43 18.17 -7.89
CA TYR A 262 -6.96 19.52 -7.59
C TYR A 262 -6.29 20.18 -8.81
N PHE A 263 -5.40 19.47 -9.50
CA PHE A 263 -4.78 19.99 -10.73
C PHE A 263 -5.79 20.17 -11.85
N LEU A 264 -6.69 19.20 -12.06
CA LEU A 264 -7.75 19.28 -13.06
C LEU A 264 -8.69 20.47 -12.81
N ARG A 265 -8.98 20.76 -11.53
CA ARG A 265 -9.76 21.95 -11.19
C ARG A 265 -9.05 23.24 -11.64
N LYS A 266 -7.75 23.38 -11.35
CA LYS A 266 -6.96 24.55 -11.81
C LYS A 266 -7.00 24.67 -13.34
N ILE A 267 -6.88 23.57 -14.06
CA ILE A 267 -6.95 23.51 -15.53
C ILE A 267 -8.32 23.93 -16.05
N LYS A 268 -9.40 23.41 -15.45
CA LYS A 268 -10.79 23.70 -15.86
C LYS A 268 -11.17 25.14 -15.59
N VAL A 269 -10.89 25.65 -14.39
CA VAL A 269 -11.18 27.03 -14.00
C VAL A 269 -10.35 28.02 -14.83
N GLY A 270 -9.07 27.71 -15.06
CA GLY A 270 -8.17 28.50 -15.90
C GLY A 270 -8.44 28.38 -17.41
N ARG A 271 -9.35 27.47 -17.84
CA ARG A 271 -9.60 27.16 -19.25
C ARG A 271 -8.31 26.95 -20.04
N LEU A 272 -7.39 26.13 -19.47
CA LEU A 272 -6.05 25.99 -20.02
C LEU A 272 -6.00 25.08 -21.25
N VAL A 273 -6.93 24.14 -21.40
CA VAL A 273 -7.06 23.26 -22.59
C VAL A 273 -7.95 23.97 -23.62
N LYS A 274 -7.32 24.48 -24.68
CA LYS A 274 -8.01 25.33 -25.69
C LYS A 274 -8.84 24.50 -26.65
N GLY A 275 -10.07 24.95 -26.89
CA GLY A 275 -11.02 24.29 -27.79
C GLY A 275 -11.71 23.05 -27.16
N HIS A 276 -11.37 22.71 -25.94
CA HIS A 276 -11.95 21.59 -25.19
C HIS A 276 -12.30 21.96 -23.74
N GLU A 277 -12.64 23.21 -23.46
CA GLU A 277 -12.84 23.74 -22.11
C GLU A 277 -13.85 22.91 -21.28
N ASP A 278 -14.82 22.28 -21.94
CA ASP A 278 -15.92 21.53 -21.30
C ASP A 278 -15.68 20.01 -21.26
N PHE A 279 -14.44 19.52 -21.51
CA PHE A 279 -14.17 18.08 -21.45
C PHE A 279 -14.65 17.45 -20.13
N PRO A 280 -15.33 16.29 -20.16
CA PRO A 280 -15.78 15.62 -18.95
C PRO A 280 -14.63 14.88 -18.27
N VAL A 281 -14.69 14.84 -16.94
CA VAL A 281 -13.77 14.08 -16.08
C VAL A 281 -14.57 13.07 -15.26
N TYR A 282 -14.21 11.81 -15.36
CA TYR A 282 -14.85 10.74 -14.61
C TYR A 282 -13.90 10.20 -13.53
N VAL A 283 -14.40 10.08 -12.29
CA VAL A 283 -13.80 9.25 -11.24
C VAL A 283 -14.60 7.97 -11.18
N ASP A 284 -14.05 6.89 -11.72
CA ASP A 284 -14.70 5.58 -11.78
C ASP A 284 -14.07 4.59 -10.80
N SER A 285 -14.34 4.84 -9.53
CA SER A 285 -13.94 4.01 -8.39
C SER A 285 -14.82 4.37 -7.18
N PRO A 286 -15.68 3.46 -6.68
CA PRO A 286 -16.51 3.74 -5.51
C PRO A 286 -15.69 4.21 -4.31
N MET A 287 -14.57 3.52 -3.99
CA MET A 287 -13.68 3.92 -2.91
C MET A 287 -13.09 5.33 -3.12
N ALA A 288 -12.71 5.70 -4.35
CA ALA A 288 -12.19 7.04 -4.62
C ALA A 288 -13.27 8.13 -4.44
N VAL A 289 -14.52 7.81 -4.75
CA VAL A 289 -15.66 8.72 -4.53
C VAL A 289 -15.88 8.94 -3.03
N GLU A 290 -15.92 7.86 -2.25
CA GLU A 290 -16.08 7.93 -0.79
C GLU A 290 -14.91 8.67 -0.14
N ALA A 291 -13.66 8.35 -0.51
CA ALA A 291 -12.47 9.04 -0.03
C ALA A 291 -12.50 10.54 -0.34
N THR A 292 -13.01 10.93 -1.54
CA THR A 292 -13.15 12.35 -1.89
C THR A 292 -14.14 13.06 -0.96
N GLY A 293 -15.18 12.37 -0.48
CA GLY A 293 -16.07 12.85 0.58
C GLY A 293 -15.32 13.09 1.89
N VAL A 294 -14.52 12.12 2.33
CA VAL A 294 -13.71 12.23 3.56
C VAL A 294 -12.73 13.40 3.49
N PHE A 295 -12.09 13.63 2.34
CA PHE A 295 -11.22 14.81 2.13
C PHE A 295 -11.97 16.13 2.33
N GLN A 296 -13.23 16.19 1.88
CA GLN A 296 -14.08 17.37 2.08
C GLN A 296 -14.49 17.60 3.55
N GLU A 297 -14.78 16.53 4.26
CA GLU A 297 -15.22 16.60 5.66
C GLU A 297 -14.08 17.05 6.56
N ASN A 298 -12.85 16.58 6.30
CA ASN A 298 -11.66 16.85 7.10
C ASN A 298 -10.80 18.02 6.62
N ARG A 299 -11.28 18.83 5.67
CA ARG A 299 -10.54 19.92 5.02
C ARG A 299 -9.97 20.97 5.98
N TRP A 300 -10.70 21.29 7.04
CA TRP A 300 -10.32 22.34 7.99
C TRP A 300 -9.05 22.02 8.79
N GLU A 301 -8.85 20.77 9.07
CA GLU A 301 -7.70 20.32 9.86
C GLU A 301 -6.51 19.93 9.01
N CYS A 302 -6.75 19.37 7.82
CA CYS A 302 -5.72 18.70 7.02
C CYS A 302 -5.21 19.53 5.83
N PHE A 303 -6.03 20.46 5.27
CA PHE A 303 -5.64 21.15 4.04
C PHE A 303 -4.58 22.22 4.29
N ASP A 304 -3.71 22.42 3.28
CA ASP A 304 -2.69 23.48 3.24
C ASP A 304 -3.29 24.88 3.10
N GLU A 305 -2.45 25.89 3.20
CA GLU A 305 -2.89 27.30 3.13
C GLU A 305 -3.55 27.63 1.78
N GLU A 306 -2.99 27.13 0.65
CA GLU A 306 -3.52 27.40 -0.69
C GLU A 306 -4.93 26.80 -0.88
N ALA A 307 -5.11 25.54 -0.49
CA ALA A 307 -6.41 24.89 -0.55
C ALA A 307 -7.43 25.53 0.39
N MET A 308 -6.97 25.99 1.57
CA MET A 308 -7.80 26.69 2.55
C MET A 308 -8.24 28.08 2.09
N GLU A 309 -7.52 28.77 1.23
CA GLU A 309 -8.01 30.01 0.61
C GLU A 309 -9.29 29.75 -0.19
N PHE A 310 -9.30 28.71 -1.03
CA PHE A 310 -10.51 28.31 -1.76
C PHE A 310 -11.66 27.94 -0.82
N VAL A 311 -11.37 27.17 0.24
CA VAL A 311 -12.39 26.76 1.21
C VAL A 311 -13.05 27.96 1.92
N LYS A 312 -12.26 28.98 2.29
CA LYS A 312 -12.75 30.23 2.92
C LYS A 312 -13.66 31.02 1.96
N GLU A 313 -13.42 30.94 0.66
CA GLU A 313 -14.26 31.53 -0.38
C GLU A 313 -15.51 30.70 -0.71
N GLY A 314 -15.74 29.59 0.00
CA GLY A 314 -16.84 28.66 -0.25
C GLY A 314 -16.63 27.75 -1.46
N ILE A 315 -15.40 27.65 -1.95
CA ILE A 315 -15.03 26.87 -3.12
C ILE A 315 -14.45 25.52 -2.69
N ASN A 316 -14.95 24.44 -3.30
CA ASN A 316 -14.36 23.12 -3.10
C ASN A 316 -13.10 22.97 -3.98
N PRO A 317 -11.88 22.76 -3.40
CA PRO A 317 -10.65 22.71 -4.16
C PRO A 317 -10.49 21.47 -5.05
N ILE A 318 -11.32 20.43 -4.88
CA ILE A 318 -11.27 19.18 -5.66
C ILE A 318 -12.57 18.91 -6.45
N ALA A 319 -13.47 19.91 -6.55
CA ALA A 319 -14.69 19.82 -7.36
C ALA A 319 -14.75 20.95 -8.39
N PHE A 320 -15.29 20.63 -9.56
CA PHE A 320 -15.41 21.57 -10.68
C PHE A 320 -16.51 21.13 -11.64
N SER A 321 -16.94 22.03 -12.51
CA SER A 321 -17.93 21.73 -13.56
C SER A 321 -17.40 20.64 -14.51
N GLY A 322 -18.23 19.64 -14.82
CA GLY A 322 -17.85 18.51 -15.68
C GLY A 322 -17.19 17.34 -14.94
N LEU A 323 -16.98 17.42 -13.62
CA LEU A 323 -16.61 16.26 -12.80
C LEU A 323 -17.83 15.35 -12.61
N LYS A 324 -17.66 14.07 -12.91
CA LYS A 324 -18.67 13.03 -12.79
C LYS A 324 -18.11 11.88 -11.93
N LEU A 325 -18.85 11.51 -10.90
CA LEU A 325 -18.50 10.44 -9.98
C LEU A 325 -19.32 9.19 -10.35
N SER A 326 -18.67 8.06 -10.60
CA SER A 326 -19.30 6.80 -11.00
C SER A 326 -19.18 5.77 -9.88
N ILE A 327 -20.33 5.28 -9.43
CA ILE A 327 -20.42 4.32 -8.32
C ILE A 327 -20.89 2.95 -8.85
N THR A 328 -21.89 2.93 -9.74
CA THR A 328 -22.50 1.68 -10.22
C THR A 328 -21.72 1.06 -11.38
N SER A 329 -21.91 -0.25 -11.59
CA SER A 329 -21.32 -0.97 -12.72
C SER A 329 -21.89 -0.51 -14.06
N GLU A 330 -23.15 -0.08 -14.10
CA GLU A 330 -23.82 0.43 -15.28
C GLU A 330 -23.22 1.78 -15.70
N GLU A 331 -22.99 2.71 -14.76
CA GLU A 331 -22.30 3.97 -15.02
C GLU A 331 -20.88 3.73 -15.56
N SER A 332 -20.13 2.81 -14.93
CA SER A 332 -18.78 2.45 -15.35
C SER A 332 -18.76 1.91 -16.80
N LYS A 333 -19.72 1.05 -17.16
CA LYS A 333 -19.84 0.57 -18.53
C LYS A 333 -20.17 1.68 -19.52
N ALA A 334 -21.10 2.58 -19.16
CA ALA A 334 -21.51 3.68 -20.00
C ALA A 334 -20.33 4.60 -20.38
N ILE A 335 -19.36 4.81 -19.48
CA ILE A 335 -18.14 5.60 -19.76
C ILE A 335 -17.38 5.04 -20.96
N ASN A 336 -17.28 3.71 -21.10
CA ASN A 336 -16.52 3.06 -22.17
C ASN A 336 -17.23 3.09 -23.54
N PHE A 337 -18.55 3.29 -23.55
CA PHE A 337 -19.35 3.37 -24.78
C PHE A 337 -19.65 4.80 -25.22
N ASP A 338 -19.36 5.79 -24.38
CA ASP A 338 -19.46 7.20 -24.75
C ASP A 338 -18.21 7.59 -25.56
N GLU A 339 -18.40 8.03 -26.80
CA GLU A 339 -17.34 8.39 -27.75
C GLU A 339 -16.76 9.80 -27.50
N THR A 340 -17.39 10.61 -26.66
CA THR A 340 -16.89 11.94 -26.31
C THR A 340 -15.51 11.84 -25.68
N PRO A 341 -14.49 12.58 -26.18
CA PRO A 341 -13.17 12.64 -25.55
C PRO A 341 -13.25 13.09 -24.09
N LYS A 342 -12.59 12.38 -23.19
CA LYS A 342 -12.74 12.54 -21.73
C LYS A 342 -11.50 12.16 -20.95
N VAL A 343 -11.49 12.55 -19.69
CA VAL A 343 -10.54 12.05 -18.69
C VAL A 343 -11.22 10.99 -17.84
N ILE A 344 -10.54 9.85 -17.62
CA ILE A 344 -11.01 8.74 -16.80
C ILE A 344 -9.97 8.46 -15.72
N ILE A 345 -10.31 8.69 -14.46
CA ILE A 345 -9.47 8.35 -13.30
C ILE A 345 -10.08 7.12 -12.66
N SER A 346 -9.29 6.05 -12.51
CA SER A 346 -9.82 4.79 -11.97
C SER A 346 -8.75 4.01 -11.21
N ALA A 347 -9.13 3.34 -10.13
CA ALA A 347 -8.28 2.43 -9.37
C ALA A 347 -8.26 1.02 -10.03
N SER A 348 -7.16 0.26 -9.90
CA SER A 348 -5.99 0.50 -9.09
C SER A 348 -4.89 1.26 -9.84
N GLY A 349 -4.01 1.93 -9.10
CA GLY A 349 -2.90 2.69 -9.68
C GLY A 349 -1.85 1.85 -10.41
N MET A 350 -1.74 0.55 -10.11
CA MET A 350 -0.81 -0.41 -10.75
C MET A 350 -1.49 -1.29 -11.82
N CYS A 351 -2.77 -1.09 -12.10
CA CYS A 351 -3.57 -1.76 -13.13
C CYS A 351 -3.84 -3.27 -12.89
N ASP A 352 -3.51 -3.82 -11.73
CA ASP A 352 -3.67 -5.27 -11.49
C ASP A 352 -5.09 -5.67 -11.12
N ALA A 353 -5.88 -4.76 -10.58
CA ALA A 353 -7.25 -4.97 -10.16
C ALA A 353 -8.14 -3.76 -10.50
N GLY A 354 -9.44 -3.87 -10.22
CA GLY A 354 -10.38 -2.78 -10.31
C GLY A 354 -10.87 -2.45 -11.72
N ARG A 355 -11.66 -1.38 -11.78
CA ARG A 355 -12.35 -0.93 -13.00
C ARG A 355 -11.37 -0.40 -14.06
N ILE A 356 -10.20 0.08 -13.67
CA ILE A 356 -9.15 0.52 -14.58
C ILE A 356 -8.84 -0.52 -15.67
N ARG A 357 -8.89 -1.81 -15.35
CA ARG A 357 -8.64 -2.88 -16.33
C ARG A 357 -9.66 -2.92 -17.46
N HIS A 358 -10.91 -2.54 -17.19
CA HIS A 358 -11.93 -2.41 -18.22
C HIS A 358 -11.65 -1.19 -19.09
N HIS A 359 -11.31 -0.04 -18.49
CA HIS A 359 -10.93 1.15 -19.25
C HIS A 359 -9.69 0.92 -20.11
N LEU A 360 -8.68 0.22 -19.60
CA LEU A 360 -7.51 -0.16 -20.39
C LEU A 360 -7.88 -1.06 -21.56
N LYS A 361 -8.76 -2.05 -21.38
CA LYS A 361 -9.23 -2.92 -22.47
C LYS A 361 -9.88 -2.12 -23.61
N HIS A 362 -10.62 -1.04 -23.29
CA HIS A 362 -11.31 -0.22 -24.27
C HIS A 362 -10.45 0.88 -24.89
N ASN A 363 -9.33 1.27 -24.28
CA ASN A 363 -8.53 2.41 -24.71
C ASN A 363 -7.10 2.06 -25.18
N LEU A 364 -6.49 0.95 -24.75
CA LEU A 364 -5.09 0.60 -25.10
C LEU A 364 -4.85 0.40 -26.60
N TRP A 365 -5.81 -0.14 -27.35
CA TRP A 365 -5.69 -0.38 -28.79
C TRP A 365 -5.95 0.85 -29.65
N ARG A 366 -6.39 1.97 -29.04
CA ARG A 366 -6.76 3.22 -29.71
C ARG A 366 -5.57 4.18 -29.71
N PRO A 367 -4.96 4.47 -30.89
CA PRO A 367 -3.77 5.32 -30.97
C PRO A 367 -4.03 6.78 -30.61
N GLU A 368 -5.27 7.26 -30.66
CA GLU A 368 -5.66 8.58 -30.24
C GLU A 368 -5.68 8.76 -28.71
N CYS A 369 -5.78 7.66 -27.93
CA CYS A 369 -5.84 7.70 -26.48
C CYS A 369 -4.46 7.80 -25.82
N THR A 370 -4.43 8.31 -24.60
CA THR A 370 -3.24 8.33 -23.73
C THR A 370 -3.52 7.65 -22.41
N ILE A 371 -2.62 6.77 -21.98
CA ILE A 371 -2.60 6.23 -20.61
C ILE A 371 -1.54 7.01 -19.84
N LEU A 372 -1.96 7.75 -18.83
CA LEU A 372 -1.08 8.61 -18.03
C LEU A 372 -0.83 8.01 -16.65
N PHE A 373 0.37 7.50 -16.42
CA PHE A 373 0.80 7.03 -15.11
C PHE A 373 1.27 8.19 -14.23
N VAL A 374 0.69 8.28 -13.05
CA VAL A 374 0.91 9.35 -12.06
C VAL A 374 1.56 8.86 -10.76
N GLY A 375 2.10 7.65 -10.76
CA GLY A 375 2.75 7.03 -9.62
C GLY A 375 3.71 5.92 -10.03
N TYR A 376 4.46 5.44 -9.05
CA TYR A 376 5.38 4.32 -9.22
C TYR A 376 4.64 3.05 -9.66
N GLN A 377 5.30 2.24 -10.48
CA GLN A 377 4.79 0.96 -10.96
C GLN A 377 5.71 -0.16 -10.51
N SER A 378 5.22 -1.04 -9.62
CA SER A 378 6.00 -2.15 -9.07
C SER A 378 6.31 -3.22 -10.12
N VAL A 379 7.46 -3.85 -9.99
CA VAL A 379 7.88 -4.96 -10.86
C VAL A 379 6.86 -6.09 -10.80
N GLY A 380 6.49 -6.63 -11.98
CA GLY A 380 5.52 -7.71 -12.11
C GLY A 380 4.07 -7.25 -12.27
N THR A 381 3.77 -5.95 -12.19
CA THR A 381 2.43 -5.40 -12.39
C THR A 381 2.13 -5.11 -13.87
N LEU A 382 0.85 -5.07 -14.23
CA LEU A 382 0.43 -4.68 -15.58
C LEU A 382 0.86 -3.23 -15.90
N GLY A 383 0.74 -2.32 -14.94
CA GLY A 383 1.18 -0.94 -15.12
C GLY A 383 2.67 -0.86 -15.41
N ARG A 384 3.51 -1.68 -14.77
CA ARG A 384 4.94 -1.77 -15.04
C ARG A 384 5.23 -2.24 -16.47
N ALA A 385 4.56 -3.30 -16.92
CA ALA A 385 4.71 -3.79 -18.29
C ALA A 385 4.39 -2.72 -19.35
N LEU A 386 3.31 -1.96 -19.14
CA LEU A 386 2.93 -0.84 -20.03
C LEU A 386 3.97 0.27 -20.04
N VAL A 387 4.48 0.63 -18.87
CA VAL A 387 5.50 1.67 -18.71
C VAL A 387 6.85 1.28 -19.32
N GLU A 388 7.17 -0.02 -19.37
CA GLU A 388 8.36 -0.57 -20.00
C GLU A 388 8.22 -0.77 -21.50
N GLY A 389 7.05 -0.48 -22.09
CA GLY A 389 6.84 -0.47 -23.52
C GLY A 389 6.36 -1.80 -24.08
N ALA A 390 5.54 -2.55 -23.36
CA ALA A 390 4.89 -3.75 -23.88
C ALA A 390 4.00 -3.41 -25.08
N ASP A 391 4.20 -4.09 -26.22
CA ASP A 391 3.38 -3.93 -27.44
C ASP A 391 2.01 -4.62 -27.33
N GLU A 392 1.90 -5.60 -26.44
CA GLU A 392 0.68 -6.37 -26.18
C GLU A 392 0.61 -6.76 -24.71
N VAL A 393 -0.59 -6.72 -24.13
CA VAL A 393 -0.85 -7.14 -22.76
C VAL A 393 -2.07 -8.05 -22.68
N LYS A 394 -2.16 -8.87 -21.64
CA LYS A 394 -3.30 -9.76 -21.43
C LYS A 394 -4.30 -9.19 -20.43
N LEU A 395 -5.50 -8.86 -20.89
CA LEU A 395 -6.62 -8.38 -20.07
C LEU A 395 -7.81 -9.34 -20.15
N PHE A 396 -8.29 -9.82 -19.00
CA PHE A 396 -9.41 -10.79 -18.89
C PHE A 396 -9.25 -12.05 -19.76
N GLY A 397 -8.00 -12.47 -20.00
CA GLY A 397 -7.69 -13.64 -20.83
C GLY A 397 -7.52 -13.36 -22.32
N GLU A 398 -7.80 -12.14 -22.77
CA GLU A 398 -7.65 -11.71 -24.16
C GLU A 398 -6.36 -10.89 -24.35
N ALA A 399 -5.69 -11.04 -25.49
CA ALA A 399 -4.57 -10.24 -25.90
C ALA A 399 -5.07 -8.87 -26.40
N VAL A 400 -4.48 -7.79 -25.90
CA VAL A 400 -4.82 -6.41 -26.27
C VAL A 400 -3.55 -5.72 -26.72
N SER A 401 -3.51 -5.27 -27.98
CA SER A 401 -2.41 -4.48 -28.51
C SER A 401 -2.32 -3.12 -27.84
N VAL A 402 -1.10 -2.67 -27.54
CA VAL A 402 -0.83 -1.36 -26.96
C VAL A 402 -0.48 -0.39 -28.10
N ARG A 403 -1.44 0.45 -28.48
CA ARG A 403 -1.28 1.49 -29.50
C ARG A 403 -1.49 2.90 -28.93
N ALA A 404 -2.15 2.97 -27.78
CA ALA A 404 -2.31 4.22 -27.03
C ALA A 404 -0.94 4.75 -26.60
N GLU A 405 -0.82 6.05 -26.51
CA GLU A 405 0.37 6.70 -26.00
C GLU A 405 0.52 6.42 -24.50
N ILE A 406 1.68 5.92 -24.06
CA ILE A 406 1.98 5.68 -22.65
C ILE A 406 2.83 6.84 -22.14
N ARG A 407 2.32 7.59 -21.18
CA ARG A 407 3.02 8.71 -20.54
C ARG A 407 3.16 8.53 -19.05
N LYS A 408 4.18 9.19 -18.49
CA LYS A 408 4.45 9.23 -17.05
C LYS A 408 4.55 10.68 -16.61
N MET A 409 3.89 11.00 -15.52
CA MET A 409 4.10 12.23 -14.78
C MET A 409 4.89 11.87 -13.51
N THR A 410 6.18 12.23 -13.49
CA THR A 410 7.10 11.88 -12.40
C THR A 410 7.10 12.96 -11.32
N GLY A 411 7.61 12.63 -10.13
CA GLY A 411 7.78 13.59 -9.03
C GLY A 411 6.60 13.68 -8.06
N LEU A 412 5.45 13.09 -8.39
CA LEU A 412 4.33 12.96 -7.46
C LEU A 412 4.59 11.79 -6.51
N SER A 413 5.34 12.00 -5.44
CA SER A 413 5.55 11.01 -4.37
C SER A 413 4.92 11.49 -3.08
N GLY A 414 4.24 10.59 -2.37
CA GLY A 414 3.72 10.85 -1.03
C GLY A 414 4.80 10.91 0.03
N HIS A 415 5.92 10.19 -0.14
CA HIS A 415 7.00 10.11 0.84
C HIS A 415 8.04 11.21 0.64
N ALA A 416 8.62 11.65 1.74
CA ALA A 416 9.83 12.44 1.75
C ALA A 416 10.98 11.69 1.07
N ASP A 417 11.84 12.41 0.37
CA ASP A 417 13.10 11.88 -0.11
C ASP A 417 14.18 11.91 1.00
N LYS A 418 15.40 11.49 0.67
CA LYS A 418 16.51 11.43 1.62
C LYS A 418 16.75 12.79 2.33
N GLU A 419 16.69 13.91 1.59
CA GLU A 419 16.88 15.24 2.19
C GLU A 419 15.72 15.58 3.14
N GLY A 420 14.47 15.29 2.75
CA GLY A 420 13.29 15.50 3.59
C GLY A 420 13.31 14.68 4.88
N LEU A 421 13.72 13.41 4.81
CA LEU A 421 13.91 12.54 5.98
C LEU A 421 14.99 13.08 6.93
N ILE A 422 16.12 13.55 6.37
CA ILE A 422 17.21 14.15 7.13
C ILE A 422 16.75 15.46 7.78
N ASP A 423 16.06 16.32 7.05
CA ASP A 423 15.52 17.58 7.59
C ASP A 423 14.61 17.33 8.78
N TRP A 424 13.72 16.31 8.69
CA TRP A 424 12.79 15.98 9.76
C TRP A 424 13.51 15.52 11.03
N ILE A 425 14.49 14.62 10.93
CA ILE A 425 15.26 14.15 12.11
C ILE A 425 16.24 15.20 12.66
N GLN A 426 16.70 16.12 11.84
CA GLN A 426 17.57 17.22 12.28
C GLN A 426 16.79 18.37 12.96
N ALA A 427 15.47 18.38 12.85
CA ALA A 427 14.62 19.38 13.50
C ALA A 427 14.46 19.16 15.02
N PHE A 428 14.88 18.02 15.55
CA PHE A 428 14.94 17.78 16.99
C PHE A 428 15.98 18.70 17.64
N GLU A 429 15.57 19.46 18.66
CA GLU A 429 16.44 20.42 19.36
C GLU A 429 17.63 19.72 20.05
N GLU A 430 17.37 18.54 20.62
CA GLU A 430 18.41 17.65 21.14
C GLU A 430 18.37 16.32 20.39
N LYS A 431 19.56 15.78 20.07
CA LYS A 431 19.64 14.48 19.40
C LYS A 431 19.04 13.37 20.27
N PRO A 432 18.13 12.56 19.72
CA PRO A 432 17.59 11.41 20.42
C PRO A 432 18.67 10.45 20.92
N LYS A 433 18.42 9.78 22.04
CA LYS A 433 19.31 8.76 22.59
C LYS A 433 19.52 7.59 21.62
N LYS A 434 18.51 7.28 20.81
CA LYS A 434 18.56 6.30 19.75
C LYS A 434 17.53 6.63 18.66
N VAL A 435 17.92 6.42 17.40
CA VAL A 435 17.04 6.49 16.22
C VAL A 435 16.97 5.10 15.61
N PHE A 436 15.79 4.52 15.52
CA PHE A 436 15.54 3.25 14.86
C PHE A 436 15.03 3.53 13.45
N VAL A 437 15.72 2.99 12.46
CA VAL A 437 15.40 3.17 11.05
C VAL A 437 14.68 1.93 10.55
N VAL A 438 13.43 2.11 10.14
CA VAL A 438 12.50 1.05 9.71
C VAL A 438 11.84 1.42 8.38
N HIS A 439 10.89 0.64 7.91
CA HIS A 439 10.03 0.91 6.76
C HIS A 439 10.84 1.33 5.52
N GLY A 440 11.65 0.39 5.03
CA GLY A 440 12.50 0.54 3.86
C GLY A 440 13.10 -0.80 3.45
N GLU A 441 13.55 -0.91 2.21
CA GLU A 441 14.28 -2.09 1.75
C GLU A 441 15.56 -2.29 2.58
N ASP A 442 16.03 -3.51 2.72
CA ASP A 442 17.18 -3.89 3.56
C ASP A 442 18.42 -3.00 3.38
N SER A 443 18.81 -2.80 2.12
CA SER A 443 19.96 -1.95 1.79
C SER A 443 19.71 -0.47 2.12
N VAL A 444 18.46 -0.02 2.02
CA VAL A 444 18.06 1.36 2.30
C VAL A 444 18.05 1.63 3.80
N CYS A 445 17.40 0.77 4.60
CA CYS A 445 17.41 0.87 6.06
C CYS A 445 18.84 0.93 6.62
N THR A 446 19.68 -0.02 6.19
CA THR A 446 21.08 -0.12 6.64
C THR A 446 21.88 1.13 6.21
N GLY A 447 21.81 1.48 4.92
CA GLY A 447 22.56 2.60 4.36
C GLY A 447 22.13 3.95 4.95
N PHE A 448 20.82 4.14 5.18
CA PHE A 448 20.31 5.36 5.77
C PHE A 448 20.68 5.49 7.26
N ALA A 449 20.61 4.39 8.03
CA ALA A 449 21.09 4.37 9.41
C ALA A 449 22.58 4.71 9.51
N GLU A 450 23.42 4.19 8.62
CA GLU A 450 24.85 4.52 8.54
C GLU A 450 25.06 6.00 8.16
N CYS A 451 24.34 6.51 7.18
CA CYS A 451 24.37 7.93 6.79
C CYS A 451 24.04 8.83 7.99
N LEU A 452 22.93 8.57 8.69
CA LEU A 452 22.54 9.32 9.88
C LEU A 452 23.62 9.28 10.97
N LYS A 453 24.28 8.14 11.15
CA LYS A 453 25.35 7.96 12.14
C LYS A 453 26.62 8.69 11.76
N ILE A 454 27.10 8.53 10.53
CA ILE A 454 28.42 9.02 10.09
C ILE A 454 28.37 10.51 9.75
N GLU A 455 27.35 10.93 8.96
CA GLU A 455 27.29 12.30 8.45
C GLU A 455 26.60 13.27 9.41
N TYR A 456 25.60 12.78 10.16
CA TYR A 456 24.78 13.63 11.03
C TYR A 456 24.99 13.37 12.53
N GLY A 457 25.82 12.38 12.89
CA GLY A 457 26.16 12.05 14.28
C GLY A 457 24.96 11.61 15.12
N GLN A 458 23.94 11.03 14.47
CA GLN A 458 22.80 10.39 15.15
C GLN A 458 23.21 9.02 15.69
N ARG A 459 22.54 8.54 16.73
CA ARG A 459 22.73 7.17 17.25
C ARG A 459 21.75 6.23 16.56
N ALA A 460 21.87 6.12 15.22
CA ALA A 460 20.95 5.38 14.39
C ALA A 460 21.26 3.87 14.36
N TYR A 461 20.22 3.05 14.21
CA TYR A 461 20.27 1.59 14.09
C TYR A 461 19.08 1.10 13.28
N ALA A 462 19.28 0.13 12.39
CA ALA A 462 18.22 -0.53 11.64
C ALA A 462 17.96 -1.91 12.25
N PRO A 463 16.85 -2.09 13.00
CA PRO A 463 16.52 -3.34 13.66
C PRO A 463 15.89 -4.35 12.70
N TYR A 464 16.22 -5.63 12.82
CA TYR A 464 15.45 -6.71 12.22
C TYR A 464 14.26 -7.10 13.11
N SER A 465 13.22 -7.65 12.49
CA SER A 465 12.02 -8.13 13.18
C SER A 465 12.39 -9.12 14.31
N GLY A 466 11.80 -8.90 15.48
CA GLY A 466 12.13 -9.60 16.72
C GLY A 466 13.16 -8.91 17.62
N THR A 467 13.78 -7.81 17.16
CA THR A 467 14.69 -7.02 18.02
C THR A 467 13.92 -6.38 19.16
N GLU A 468 14.49 -6.47 20.39
CA GLU A 468 13.91 -5.96 21.62
C GLU A 468 14.80 -4.89 22.27
N PHE A 469 14.19 -3.80 22.73
CA PHE A 469 14.89 -2.69 23.34
C PHE A 469 14.24 -2.25 24.67
N ASP A 470 15.04 -2.13 25.72
CA ASP A 470 14.66 -1.57 27.01
C ASP A 470 14.80 -0.04 26.98
N LEU A 471 13.65 0.65 26.91
CA LEU A 471 13.59 2.12 26.86
C LEU A 471 14.05 2.76 28.18
N ALA A 472 13.78 2.13 29.32
CA ALA A 472 14.23 2.64 30.62
C ALA A 472 15.75 2.54 30.78
N GLY A 473 16.31 1.39 30.42
CA GLY A 473 17.75 1.11 30.50
C GLY A 473 18.58 1.59 29.31
N ASN A 474 17.95 2.09 28.23
CA ASN A 474 18.59 2.49 26.97
C ASN A 474 19.53 1.42 26.39
N LYS A 475 19.06 0.18 26.30
CA LYS A 475 19.87 -0.95 25.84
C LYS A 475 19.04 -1.96 25.08
N PHE A 476 19.66 -2.67 24.13
CA PHE A 476 19.09 -3.85 23.54
C PHE A 476 19.02 -4.96 24.58
N THR A 477 17.88 -5.62 24.68
CA THR A 477 17.70 -6.86 25.45
C THR A 477 17.86 -8.08 24.55
N TYR A 478 17.53 -7.90 23.27
CA TYR A 478 17.76 -8.89 22.23
C TYR A 478 17.95 -8.20 20.87
N GLU A 479 18.97 -8.57 20.13
CA GLU A 479 19.19 -8.13 18.75
C GLU A 479 18.91 -9.32 17.82
N ALA A 480 17.85 -9.22 17.02
CA ALA A 480 17.45 -10.30 16.12
C ALA A 480 18.38 -10.38 14.90
N ALA A 481 18.64 -11.59 14.44
CA ALA A 481 19.28 -11.82 13.15
C ALA A 481 18.22 -11.89 12.04
N PRO A 482 18.54 -11.49 10.79
CA PRO A 482 17.63 -11.61 9.67
C PRO A 482 17.25 -13.07 9.40
N VAL A 483 15.96 -13.36 9.25
CA VAL A 483 15.45 -14.67 8.86
C VAL A 483 14.87 -14.54 7.45
N ALA A 484 15.60 -15.07 6.45
CA ALA A 484 15.14 -14.99 5.07
C ALA A 484 13.88 -15.83 4.85
N VAL A 485 12.89 -15.26 4.15
CA VAL A 485 11.69 -15.99 3.72
C VAL A 485 12.11 -17.16 2.85
N GLN A 486 11.87 -18.37 3.35
CA GLN A 486 12.11 -19.56 2.54
C GLN A 486 11.14 -19.54 1.36
N LYS A 487 11.66 -19.41 0.13
CA LYS A 487 10.85 -19.64 -1.06
C LYS A 487 10.28 -21.04 -0.93
N LYS A 488 9.00 -21.14 -0.57
CA LYS A 488 8.27 -22.40 -0.69
C LYS A 488 8.42 -22.80 -2.14
N THR A 489 9.27 -23.80 -2.43
CA THR A 489 9.25 -24.46 -3.72
C THR A 489 7.79 -24.80 -3.95
N LYS A 490 7.18 -24.23 -5.00
CA LYS A 490 5.79 -24.56 -5.34
C LYS A 490 5.73 -26.07 -5.30
N PRO A 491 4.86 -26.68 -4.50
CA PRO A 491 4.70 -28.14 -4.57
C PRO A 491 4.48 -28.46 -6.02
N ALA A 492 5.17 -29.46 -6.53
CA ALA A 492 5.15 -29.83 -7.95
C ALA A 492 3.70 -29.70 -8.43
N THR A 493 3.46 -28.82 -9.38
CA THR A 493 2.10 -28.40 -9.73
C THR A 493 1.26 -29.67 -9.89
N GLY A 494 -0.03 -29.67 -9.52
CA GLY A 494 -0.89 -30.85 -9.69
C GLY A 494 -0.89 -31.39 -11.13
N VAL A 495 -0.35 -30.62 -12.09
CA VAL A 495 -0.03 -30.99 -13.45
C VAL A 495 1.21 -31.88 -13.52
N PHE A 496 2.27 -31.57 -12.78
CA PHE A 496 3.47 -32.43 -12.71
C PHE A 496 3.19 -33.73 -11.99
N GLU A 497 2.45 -33.73 -10.89
CA GLU A 497 2.00 -34.94 -10.19
C GLU A 497 1.12 -35.81 -11.09
N ARG A 498 0.23 -35.20 -11.89
CA ARG A 498 -0.60 -35.89 -12.87
C ARG A 498 0.24 -36.49 -13.99
N LEU A 499 1.28 -35.77 -14.46
CA LEU A 499 2.23 -36.27 -15.47
C LEU A 499 3.01 -37.46 -14.90
N LEU A 500 3.51 -37.35 -13.68
CA LEU A 500 4.24 -38.42 -13.00
C LEU A 500 3.36 -39.65 -12.77
N ALA A 501 2.11 -39.46 -12.37
CA ALA A 501 1.14 -40.57 -12.23
C ALA A 501 0.86 -41.26 -13.57
N SER A 502 0.76 -40.50 -14.67
CA SER A 502 0.60 -41.03 -16.02
C SER A 502 1.82 -41.85 -16.48
N ALA A 503 3.04 -41.36 -16.20
CA ALA A 503 4.27 -42.09 -16.50
C ALA A 503 4.39 -43.38 -15.68
N ARG A 504 4.05 -43.35 -14.40
CA ARG A 504 4.00 -44.57 -13.54
C ARG A 504 2.99 -45.60 -14.06
N ARG A 505 1.79 -45.14 -14.50
CA ARG A 505 0.77 -46.01 -15.10
C ARG A 505 1.26 -46.63 -16.41
N LEU A 506 1.95 -45.86 -17.26
CA LEU A 506 2.55 -46.34 -18.50
C LEU A 506 3.60 -47.42 -18.21
N LEU A 507 4.50 -47.20 -17.27
CA LEU A 507 5.50 -48.17 -16.83
C LEU A 507 4.87 -49.46 -16.31
N ALA A 508 3.82 -49.35 -15.51
CA ALA A 508 3.07 -50.52 -15.02
C ALA A 508 2.40 -51.32 -16.15
N LEU A 509 1.92 -50.64 -17.22
CA LEU A 509 1.38 -51.34 -18.41
C LEU A 509 2.48 -52.06 -19.18
N VAL A 510 3.64 -51.44 -19.37
CA VAL A 510 4.82 -52.06 -20.04
C VAL A 510 5.25 -53.31 -19.24
N THR A 511 5.36 -53.23 -17.94
CA THR A 511 5.77 -54.36 -17.08
C THR A 511 4.72 -55.52 -17.14
N LYS A 512 3.43 -55.22 -17.21
CA LYS A 512 2.38 -56.23 -17.33
C LYS A 512 2.24 -56.85 -18.73
N SER A 513 2.84 -56.26 -19.76
CA SER A 513 2.75 -56.76 -21.11
C SER A 513 3.69 -57.96 -21.36
N GLU A 514 4.67 -58.20 -20.48
CA GLU A 514 5.53 -59.36 -20.53
C GLU A 514 4.74 -60.67 -20.35
N GLY A 515 4.83 -61.56 -21.35
CA GLY A 515 4.10 -62.85 -21.38
C GLY A 515 2.58 -62.76 -21.66
N VAL A 516 2.00 -61.55 -21.87
CA VAL A 516 0.59 -61.32 -22.16
C VAL A 516 0.33 -60.80 -23.57
N MET A 517 1.22 -59.95 -24.11
CA MET A 517 1.11 -59.40 -25.47
C MET A 517 1.92 -60.20 -26.49
N THR A 518 1.43 -60.20 -27.76
CA THR A 518 2.21 -60.76 -28.85
C THR A 518 3.44 -59.86 -29.15
N ASN A 519 4.53 -60.45 -29.68
CA ASN A 519 5.73 -59.70 -30.09
C ASN A 519 5.42 -58.54 -31.06
N LYS A 520 4.39 -58.74 -31.93
CA LYS A 520 3.95 -57.71 -32.88
C LYS A 520 3.25 -56.54 -32.16
N ASP A 521 2.46 -56.80 -31.13
CA ASP A 521 1.78 -55.74 -30.36
C ASP A 521 2.75 -55.02 -29.44
N MET A 522 3.75 -55.74 -28.86
CA MET A 522 4.81 -55.13 -28.06
C MET A 522 5.66 -54.19 -28.90
N ALA A 523 6.03 -54.58 -30.13
CA ALA A 523 6.78 -53.71 -31.04
C ALA A 523 6.00 -52.43 -31.38
N LYS A 524 4.73 -52.56 -31.72
CA LYS A 524 3.86 -51.39 -31.99
C LYS A 524 3.69 -50.49 -30.77
N PHE A 525 3.63 -51.04 -29.57
CA PHE A 525 3.52 -50.27 -28.32
C PHE A 525 4.84 -49.54 -28.03
N ALA A 526 5.99 -50.18 -28.25
CA ALA A 526 7.28 -49.55 -28.13
C ALA A 526 7.47 -48.35 -29.09
N ASP A 527 7.04 -48.51 -30.37
CA ASP A 527 7.06 -47.43 -31.36
C ASP A 527 6.22 -46.23 -30.94
N GLN A 528 5.06 -46.47 -30.33
CA GLN A 528 4.21 -45.39 -29.79
C GLN A 528 4.83 -44.65 -28.62
N ILE A 529 5.53 -45.36 -27.70
CA ILE A 529 6.25 -44.78 -26.59
C ILE A 529 7.40 -43.93 -27.10
N ASN A 530 8.21 -44.50 -28.05
CA ASN A 530 9.33 -43.77 -28.64
C ASN A 530 8.87 -42.49 -29.34
N SER A 531 7.83 -42.56 -30.15
CA SER A 531 7.24 -41.37 -30.79
C SER A 531 6.75 -40.31 -29.80
N LEU A 532 6.25 -40.74 -28.62
CA LEU A 532 5.88 -39.82 -27.55
C LEU A 532 7.12 -39.16 -26.91
N CYS A 533 8.18 -39.93 -26.67
CA CYS A 533 9.46 -39.44 -26.15
C CYS A 533 10.07 -38.41 -27.10
N ASP A 534 10.22 -38.77 -28.40
CA ASP A 534 10.79 -37.90 -29.44
C ASP A 534 10.05 -36.55 -29.56
N LYS A 535 8.72 -36.56 -29.35
CA LYS A 535 7.87 -35.35 -29.41
C LYS A 535 8.13 -34.40 -28.24
N TRP A 536 8.56 -34.91 -27.08
CA TRP A 536 8.70 -34.14 -25.83
C TRP A 536 10.13 -34.14 -25.28
N GLU A 537 11.11 -34.64 -26.08
CA GLU A 537 12.52 -34.52 -25.74
C GLU A 537 12.92 -33.03 -25.75
N ILE A 538 13.43 -32.50 -24.60
CA ILE A 538 13.75 -31.09 -24.35
C ILE A 538 15.24 -30.88 -24.60
#